data_155e27ccc2e1d4949d82f4fb517b59a7
#
_entry.id   155e27ccc2e1d4949d82f4fb517b59a7
#
_cell.length_a   1.000
_cell.length_b   1.000
_cell.length_c   1.000
_cell.angle_alpha   90.00
_cell.angle_beta   90.00
_cell.angle_gamma   90.00
#
_symmetry.space_group_name_H-M   'P 1'
#
loop_
_entity.id
_entity.type
_entity.pdbx_description
1 polymer ?
#
loop_
_entity_poly.entity_id
_entity_poly.type
_entity_poly.pdbx_seq_one_letter_code
_entity_poly.pdbx_strand_id
1 'polypeptide(L)'
;DDRLSRGLGDVYKRQLQIIGSLGLLPGFIVATVVGYLFGEINFDIQSGFAIPPVVEVYNKTSPLSIGFPPIDYFSEVFPLVIIGYLLLFGDFVTGTEILKDGQSHRPDEEINIDINRSHNSVGIRNFLGTILNPFFPTQGALWTGVHVVVVERWKQGSSVMRSLFDGIG
;
A
#
# COMPACT_ATOMS: atom_id res chain seq x y z
N ASP A 1 37.60 -11.34 25.98
CA ASP A 1 37.01 -11.32 24.61
C ASP A 1 35.49 -11.52 24.57
N ASP A 2 34.91 -12.24 25.54
CA ASP A 2 33.48 -12.52 25.58
C ASP A 2 32.60 -11.31 25.94
N ARG A 3 33.13 -10.29 26.58
CA ARG A 3 32.44 -9.02 26.90
C ARG A 3 32.35 -8.08 25.70
N LEU A 4 33.36 -8.07 24.85
CA LEU A 4 33.40 -7.26 23.63
C LEU A 4 32.44 -7.80 22.57
N SER A 5 32.33 -9.12 22.45
CA SER A 5 31.39 -9.75 21.50
C SER A 5 29.93 -9.55 21.90
N ARG A 6 29.63 -9.57 23.20
CA ARG A 6 28.25 -9.27 23.72
C ARG A 6 27.91 -7.79 23.52
N GLY A 7 28.83 -6.88 23.78
CA GLY A 7 28.60 -5.44 23.59
C GLY A 7 28.37 -5.07 22.12
N LEU A 8 29.10 -5.66 21.17
CA LEU A 8 28.89 -5.47 19.74
C LEU A 8 27.54 -6.06 19.27
N GLY A 9 27.18 -7.23 19.79
CA GLY A 9 25.90 -7.84 19.50
C GLY A 9 24.69 -6.99 19.97
N ASP A 10 24.78 -6.36 21.14
CA ASP A 10 23.72 -5.53 21.69
C ASP A 10 23.60 -4.18 20.95
N VAL A 11 24.74 -3.58 20.55
CA VAL A 11 24.74 -2.37 19.70
C VAL A 11 24.12 -2.66 18.34
N TYR A 12 24.47 -3.78 17.72
CA TYR A 12 23.92 -4.17 16.43
C TYR A 12 22.42 -4.46 16.50
N LYS A 13 21.95 -5.16 17.54
CA LYS A 13 20.51 -5.38 17.78
C LYS A 13 19.74 -4.09 17.98
N ARG A 14 20.32 -3.14 18.74
CA ARG A 14 19.71 -1.84 18.97
C ARG A 14 19.62 -1.01 17.68
N GLN A 15 20.65 -1.05 16.84
CA GLN A 15 20.64 -0.38 15.53
C GLN A 15 19.58 -1.00 14.60
N LEU A 16 19.47 -2.33 14.55
CA LEU A 16 18.43 -3.01 13.78
C LEU A 16 17.02 -2.69 14.29
N GLN A 17 16.84 -2.56 15.60
CA GLN A 17 15.56 -2.15 16.18
C GLN A 17 15.19 -0.72 15.79
N ILE A 18 16.15 0.21 15.80
CA ILE A 18 15.93 1.60 15.37
C ILE A 18 15.58 1.65 13.88
N ILE A 19 16.32 0.93 13.03
CA ILE A 19 16.03 0.86 11.59
C ILE A 19 14.66 0.20 11.35
N GLY A 20 14.36 -0.87 12.08
CA GLY A 20 13.05 -1.52 12.01
C GLY A 20 11.89 -0.63 12.46
N SER A 21 12.12 0.26 13.43
CA SER A 21 11.10 1.22 13.90
C SER A 21 10.77 2.31 12.86
N LEU A 22 11.71 2.60 11.95
CA LEU A 22 11.49 3.53 10.84
C LEU A 22 10.68 2.94 9.68
N GLY A 23 10.31 1.65 9.77
CA GLY A 23 9.49 0.97 8.78
C GLY A 23 10.08 0.98 7.37
N LEU A 24 9.33 1.47 6.39
CA LEU A 24 9.73 1.53 4.99
C LEU A 24 10.61 2.74 4.63
N LEU A 25 10.71 3.73 5.50
CA LEU A 25 11.40 5.01 5.24
C LEU A 25 12.86 4.84 4.79
N PRO A 26 13.69 4.01 5.45
CA PRO A 26 15.07 3.79 5.00
C PRO A 26 15.16 3.22 3.58
N GLY A 27 14.25 2.31 3.23
CA GLY A 27 14.16 1.74 1.89
C GLY A 27 13.84 2.79 0.83
N PHE A 28 12.88 3.67 1.10
CA PHE A 28 12.55 4.78 0.20
C PHE A 28 13.70 5.76 0.04
N ILE A 29 14.39 6.12 1.12
CA ILE A 29 15.56 7.02 1.04
C ILE A 29 16.65 6.39 0.16
N VAL A 30 17.01 5.13 0.40
CA VAL A 30 18.02 4.44 -0.40
C VAL A 30 17.60 4.34 -1.87
N ALA A 31 16.37 3.93 -2.14
CA ALA A 31 15.84 3.84 -3.51
C ALA A 31 15.86 5.20 -4.23
N THR A 32 15.50 6.27 -3.53
CA THR A 32 15.52 7.63 -4.07
C THR A 32 16.93 8.09 -4.40
N VAL A 33 17.88 7.87 -3.49
CA VAL A 33 19.30 8.24 -3.71
C VAL A 33 19.88 7.44 -4.88
N VAL A 34 19.64 6.13 -4.91
CA VAL A 34 20.10 5.27 -6.02
C VAL A 34 19.48 5.72 -7.34
N GLY A 35 18.16 5.93 -7.40
CA GLY A 35 17.47 6.39 -8.59
C GLY A 35 17.98 7.76 -9.08
N TYR A 36 18.29 8.67 -8.18
CA TYR A 36 18.90 9.95 -8.51
C TYR A 36 20.32 9.80 -9.10
N LEU A 37 21.16 8.95 -8.49
CA LEU A 37 22.54 8.70 -8.97
C LEU A 37 22.56 8.04 -10.35
N PHE A 38 21.59 7.21 -10.66
CA PHE A 38 21.45 6.58 -11.99
C PHE A 38 20.71 7.44 -13.00
N GLY A 39 20.25 8.64 -12.62
CA GLY A 39 19.54 9.57 -13.50
C GLY A 39 18.09 9.17 -13.80
N GLU A 40 17.56 8.17 -13.12
CA GLU A 40 16.16 7.71 -13.25
C GLU A 40 15.18 8.68 -12.58
N ILE A 41 15.64 9.40 -11.55
CA ILE A 41 14.85 10.37 -10.81
C ILE A 41 15.50 11.74 -10.94
N ASN A 42 14.75 12.71 -11.49
CA ASN A 42 15.13 14.11 -11.53
C ASN A 42 14.22 14.89 -10.59
N PHE A 43 14.79 15.64 -9.66
CA PHE A 43 14.03 16.54 -8.80
C PHE A 43 13.97 17.93 -9.42
N ASP A 44 12.81 18.28 -9.94
CA ASP A 44 12.48 19.68 -10.27
C ASP A 44 11.72 20.28 -9.08
N ILE A 45 12.48 20.83 -8.13
CA ILE A 45 11.91 21.42 -6.92
C ILE A 45 11.45 22.82 -7.23
N GLN A 46 10.18 22.97 -7.59
CA GLN A 46 9.55 24.27 -7.73
C GLN A 46 8.88 24.66 -6.42
N SER A 47 9.24 25.82 -5.89
CA SER A 47 8.56 26.39 -4.73
C SER A 47 7.20 26.92 -5.16
N GLY A 48 6.13 26.24 -4.78
CA GLY A 48 4.77 26.65 -5.10
C GLY A 48 3.73 25.65 -4.59
N PHE A 49 2.48 26.08 -4.59
CA PHE A 49 1.36 25.20 -4.30
C PHE A 49 1.01 24.45 -5.59
N ALA A 50 1.38 23.18 -5.70
CA ALA A 50 1.04 22.36 -6.84
C ALA A 50 -0.45 21.98 -6.77
N ILE A 51 -1.28 22.58 -7.60
CA ILE A 51 -2.66 22.13 -7.80
C ILE A 51 -2.61 21.01 -8.83
N PRO A 52 -3.05 19.78 -8.50
CA PRO A 52 -3.08 18.69 -9.47
C PRO A 52 -3.89 19.10 -10.71
N PRO A 53 -3.41 18.88 -11.93
CA PRO A 53 -4.11 19.23 -13.16
C PRO A 53 -5.22 18.21 -13.48
N VAL A 54 -6.23 18.11 -12.58
CA VAL A 54 -7.30 17.08 -12.61
C VAL A 54 -8.05 17.08 -13.93
N VAL A 55 -8.38 18.27 -14.46
CA VAL A 55 -9.11 18.40 -15.73
C VAL A 55 -8.26 17.94 -16.91
N GLU A 56 -6.98 18.28 -16.91
CA GLU A 56 -6.05 17.85 -17.97
C GLU A 56 -5.84 16.33 -17.95
N VAL A 57 -5.66 15.76 -16.75
CA VAL A 57 -5.55 14.31 -16.57
C VAL A 57 -6.82 13.61 -17.04
N TYR A 58 -8.01 14.09 -16.63
CA TYR A 58 -9.27 13.54 -17.08
C TYR A 58 -9.39 13.55 -18.62
N ASN A 59 -9.11 14.69 -19.24
CA ASN A 59 -9.22 14.84 -20.69
C ASN A 59 -8.23 13.95 -21.48
N LYS A 60 -7.09 13.61 -20.89
CA LYS A 60 -6.05 12.79 -21.55
C LYS A 60 -6.18 11.30 -21.28
N THR A 61 -6.85 10.89 -20.21
CA THR A 61 -6.82 9.51 -19.74
C THR A 61 -8.19 8.87 -19.60
N SER A 62 -9.26 9.64 -19.37
CA SER A 62 -10.59 9.09 -19.16
C SER A 62 -11.14 8.48 -20.45
N PRO A 63 -11.63 7.23 -20.45
CA PRO A 63 -12.34 6.63 -21.58
C PRO A 63 -13.55 7.43 -22.03
N LEU A 64 -14.16 8.23 -21.16
CA LEU A 64 -15.28 9.11 -21.51
C LEU A 64 -14.82 10.32 -22.34
N SER A 65 -13.56 10.70 -22.25
CA SER A 65 -12.98 11.82 -22.99
C SER A 65 -12.26 11.38 -24.27
N ILE A 66 -11.43 10.34 -24.18
CA ILE A 66 -10.61 9.86 -25.31
C ILE A 66 -11.28 8.72 -26.11
N GLY A 67 -12.40 8.16 -25.62
CA GLY A 67 -13.06 7.00 -26.18
C GLY A 67 -12.59 5.67 -25.61
N PHE A 68 -13.41 4.63 -25.79
CA PHE A 68 -13.06 3.29 -25.35
C PHE A 68 -12.15 2.60 -26.40
N PRO A 69 -11.21 1.76 -25.96
CA PRO A 69 -10.38 1.00 -26.86
C PRO A 69 -11.22 0.02 -27.71
N PRO A 70 -10.74 -0.36 -28.91
CA PRO A 70 -11.38 -1.37 -29.72
C PRO A 70 -11.61 -2.68 -28.98
N ILE A 71 -12.69 -3.39 -29.31
CA ILE A 71 -13.09 -4.62 -28.61
C ILE A 71 -11.99 -5.70 -28.66
N ASP A 72 -11.17 -5.71 -29.71
CA ASP A 72 -10.09 -6.68 -29.90
C ASP A 72 -9.03 -6.58 -28.79
N TYR A 73 -8.74 -5.38 -28.27
CA TYR A 73 -7.81 -5.21 -27.16
C TYR A 73 -8.28 -5.89 -25.87
N PHE A 74 -9.59 -5.98 -25.65
CA PHE A 74 -10.11 -6.67 -24.47
C PHE A 74 -9.83 -8.17 -24.53
N SER A 75 -9.85 -8.79 -25.73
CA SER A 75 -9.49 -10.20 -25.88
C SER A 75 -8.00 -10.45 -25.66
N GLU A 76 -7.15 -9.54 -26.11
CA GLU A 76 -5.69 -9.65 -25.95
C GLU A 76 -5.25 -9.52 -24.48
N VAL A 77 -5.89 -8.62 -23.71
CA VAL A 77 -5.52 -8.38 -22.31
C VAL A 77 -6.24 -9.33 -21.34
N PHE A 78 -7.25 -10.09 -21.79
CA PHE A 78 -8.06 -10.95 -20.93
C PHE A 78 -7.25 -11.94 -20.08
N PRO A 79 -6.22 -12.63 -20.58
CA PRO A 79 -5.38 -13.50 -19.74
C PRO A 79 -4.69 -12.74 -18.61
N LEU A 80 -4.21 -11.51 -18.87
CA LEU A 80 -3.57 -10.66 -17.86
C LEU A 80 -4.58 -10.19 -16.80
N VAL A 81 -5.84 -9.95 -17.21
CA VAL A 81 -6.91 -9.59 -16.27
C VAL A 81 -7.18 -10.74 -15.29
N ILE A 82 -7.24 -12.00 -15.80
CA ILE A 82 -7.43 -13.17 -14.93
C ILE A 82 -6.27 -13.33 -13.95
N ILE A 83 -5.03 -13.24 -14.42
CA ILE A 83 -3.84 -13.33 -13.55
C ILE A 83 -3.86 -12.21 -12.51
N GLY A 84 -4.10 -10.98 -12.94
CA GLY A 84 -4.21 -9.83 -12.04
C GLY A 84 -5.31 -10.01 -11.00
N TYR A 85 -6.47 -10.50 -11.40
CA TYR A 85 -7.57 -10.79 -10.48
C TYR A 85 -7.19 -11.84 -9.42
N LEU A 86 -6.56 -12.94 -9.83
CA LEU A 86 -6.14 -14.00 -8.92
C LEU A 86 -5.13 -13.49 -7.88
N LEU A 87 -4.18 -12.68 -8.31
CA LEU A 87 -3.19 -12.07 -7.41
C LEU A 87 -3.86 -11.10 -6.42
N LEU A 88 -4.73 -10.22 -6.91
CA LEU A 88 -5.44 -9.25 -6.07
C LEU A 88 -6.41 -9.93 -5.10
N PHE A 89 -7.08 -10.99 -5.54
CA PHE A 89 -7.98 -11.78 -4.70
C PHE A 89 -7.23 -12.50 -3.59
N GLY A 90 -6.07 -13.08 -3.90
CA GLY A 90 -5.20 -13.72 -2.91
C GLY A 90 -4.74 -12.74 -1.82
N ASP A 91 -4.35 -11.52 -2.22
CA ASP A 91 -3.97 -10.45 -1.30
C ASP A 91 -5.14 -10.01 -0.41
N PHE A 92 -6.34 -9.89 -1.00
CA PHE A 92 -7.56 -9.56 -0.28
C PHE A 92 -7.93 -10.63 0.78
N VAL A 93 -7.85 -11.91 0.43
CA VAL A 93 -8.10 -13.02 1.36
C VAL A 93 -7.08 -12.99 2.50
N THR A 94 -5.80 -12.80 2.19
CA THR A 94 -4.74 -12.70 3.19
C THR A 94 -4.98 -11.53 4.15
N GLY A 95 -5.35 -10.35 3.65
CA GLY A 95 -5.72 -9.21 4.48
C GLY A 95 -6.89 -9.49 5.42
N THR A 96 -7.89 -10.23 4.93
CA THR A 96 -9.05 -10.64 5.72
C THR A 96 -8.67 -11.62 6.85
N GLU A 97 -7.80 -12.58 6.58
CA GLU A 97 -7.34 -13.53 7.60
C GLU A 97 -6.47 -12.84 8.67
N ILE A 98 -5.64 -11.87 8.29
CA ILE A 98 -4.89 -11.03 9.25
C ILE A 98 -5.84 -10.27 10.19
N LEU A 99 -6.95 -9.72 9.66
CA LEU A 99 -7.96 -9.04 10.48
C LEU A 99 -8.65 -10.00 11.46
N LYS A 100 -9.01 -11.20 11.00
CA LYS A 100 -9.62 -12.23 11.85
C LYS A 100 -8.69 -12.67 12.98
N ASP A 101 -7.41 -12.88 12.66
CA ASP A 101 -6.38 -13.18 13.65
C ASP A 101 -6.25 -12.04 14.67
N GLY A 102 -6.21 -10.80 14.21
CA GLY A 102 -6.20 -9.60 15.05
C GLY A 102 -7.41 -9.52 15.98
N GLN A 103 -8.61 -9.86 15.48
CA GLN A 103 -9.86 -9.85 16.25
C GLN A 103 -9.79 -10.79 17.46
N SER A 104 -9.12 -11.92 17.34
CA SER A 104 -8.97 -12.89 18.45
C SER A 104 -8.24 -12.30 19.66
N HIS A 105 -7.39 -11.29 19.46
CA HIS A 105 -6.63 -10.59 20.50
C HIS A 105 -7.35 -9.37 21.09
N ARG A 106 -8.46 -8.94 20.45
CA ARG A 106 -9.22 -7.75 20.84
C ARG A 106 -10.70 -8.07 21.02
N PRO A 107 -11.06 -8.85 22.09
CA PRO A 107 -12.45 -9.16 22.38
C PRO A 107 -13.27 -7.93 22.84
N ASP A 108 -12.61 -6.83 23.16
CA ASP A 108 -13.20 -5.55 23.56
C ASP A 108 -13.72 -4.73 22.34
N GLU A 109 -13.30 -5.07 21.14
CA GLU A 109 -13.74 -4.41 19.90
C GLU A 109 -14.16 -5.49 18.90
N GLU A 110 -15.36 -5.37 18.34
CA GLU A 110 -15.84 -6.29 17.30
C GLU A 110 -15.75 -5.65 15.93
N ILE A 111 -15.06 -6.31 15.01
CA ILE A 111 -15.00 -5.91 13.61
C ILE A 111 -15.96 -6.79 12.81
N ASN A 112 -16.94 -6.20 12.17
CA ASN A 112 -17.79 -6.91 11.22
C ASN A 112 -17.06 -7.10 9.89
N ILE A 113 -16.48 -8.29 9.72
CA ILE A 113 -15.73 -8.66 8.51
C ILE A 113 -16.69 -9.31 7.52
N ASP A 114 -17.18 -8.53 6.58
CA ASP A 114 -17.99 -9.02 5.45
C ASP A 114 -17.15 -8.97 4.17
N ILE A 115 -16.70 -10.15 3.75
CA ILE A 115 -15.86 -10.33 2.57
C ILE A 115 -16.57 -9.87 1.29
N ASN A 116 -17.85 -10.19 1.14
CA ASN A 116 -18.61 -9.85 -0.05
C ASN A 116 -18.81 -8.33 -0.16
N ARG A 117 -19.15 -7.68 0.95
CA ARG A 117 -19.31 -6.22 1.01
C ARG A 117 -18.01 -5.52 0.66
N SER A 118 -16.90 -5.96 1.22
CA SER A 118 -15.58 -5.39 0.98
C SER A 118 -15.16 -5.59 -0.47
N HIS A 119 -15.33 -6.78 -1.02
CA HIS A 119 -15.00 -7.10 -2.40
C HIS A 119 -15.83 -6.26 -3.39
N ASN A 120 -17.13 -6.16 -3.18
CA ASN A 120 -18.01 -5.33 -4.01
C ASN A 120 -17.64 -3.84 -3.92
N SER A 121 -17.32 -3.34 -2.75
CA SER A 121 -16.88 -1.96 -2.55
C SER A 121 -15.62 -1.65 -3.36
N VAL A 122 -14.64 -2.55 -3.31
CA VAL A 122 -13.40 -2.42 -4.09
C VAL A 122 -13.67 -2.51 -5.59
N GLY A 123 -14.52 -3.44 -6.02
CA GLY A 123 -14.90 -3.60 -7.43
C GLY A 123 -15.57 -2.34 -7.98
N ILE A 124 -16.55 -1.79 -7.27
CA ILE A 124 -17.24 -0.55 -7.65
C ILE A 124 -16.26 0.62 -7.72
N ARG A 125 -15.41 0.78 -6.70
CA ARG A 125 -14.41 1.85 -6.66
C ARG A 125 -13.44 1.76 -7.84
N ASN A 126 -12.91 0.57 -8.13
CA ASN A 126 -11.97 0.37 -9.22
C ASN A 126 -12.64 0.60 -10.58
N PHE A 127 -13.89 0.17 -10.74
CA PHE A 127 -14.69 0.42 -11.95
C PHE A 127 -14.88 1.93 -12.17
N LEU A 128 -15.34 2.66 -11.16
CA LEU A 128 -15.50 4.11 -11.26
C LEU A 128 -14.16 4.82 -11.49
N GLY A 129 -13.11 4.38 -10.80
CA GLY A 129 -11.76 4.90 -11.00
C GLY A 129 -11.28 4.72 -12.44
N THR A 130 -11.52 3.57 -13.04
CA THR A 130 -11.14 3.29 -14.44
C THR A 130 -11.88 4.17 -15.44
N ILE A 131 -13.16 4.49 -15.17
CA ILE A 131 -13.95 5.37 -16.06
C ILE A 131 -13.51 6.83 -15.92
N LEU A 132 -13.25 7.29 -14.70
CA LEU A 132 -12.90 8.69 -14.44
C LEU A 132 -11.43 8.97 -14.76
N ASN A 133 -10.55 8.12 -14.30
CA ASN A 133 -9.11 8.21 -14.51
C ASN A 133 -8.51 6.81 -14.37
N PRO A 134 -8.25 6.10 -15.48
CA PRO A 134 -7.71 4.74 -15.45
C PRO A 134 -6.31 4.76 -14.81
N PHE A 135 -6.28 4.44 -13.55
CA PHE A 135 -5.08 4.32 -12.75
C PHE A 135 -4.99 2.90 -12.19
N PHE A 136 -3.94 2.61 -11.45
CA PHE A 136 -3.74 1.29 -10.88
C PHE A 136 -4.94 0.83 -10.04
N PRO A 137 -5.30 -0.47 -10.12
CA PRO A 137 -6.22 -1.05 -9.15
C PRO A 137 -5.69 -0.78 -7.74
N THR A 138 -6.54 -0.26 -6.88
CA THR A 138 -6.13 0.18 -5.54
C THR A 138 -6.06 -0.96 -4.53
N GLN A 139 -5.74 -2.16 -5.00
CA GLN A 139 -5.41 -3.33 -4.19
C GLN A 139 -4.13 -3.97 -4.69
N GLY A 140 -3.32 -4.48 -3.81
CA GLY A 140 -2.09 -5.18 -4.12
C GLY A 140 -1.28 -5.49 -2.88
N ALA A 141 -0.15 -6.13 -3.03
CA ALA A 141 0.73 -6.60 -1.97
C ALA A 141 1.13 -5.52 -0.95
N LEU A 142 1.17 -4.25 -1.35
CA LEU A 142 1.38 -3.11 -0.45
C LEU A 142 0.26 -2.97 0.59
N TRP A 143 -0.97 -3.29 0.23
CA TRP A 143 -2.10 -3.24 1.15
C TRP A 143 -2.00 -4.29 2.25
N THR A 144 -1.63 -5.51 1.91
CA THR A 144 -1.40 -6.56 2.91
C THR A 144 -0.30 -6.15 3.87
N GLY A 145 0.79 -5.56 3.40
CA GLY A 145 1.86 -5.01 4.25
C GLY A 145 1.36 -3.95 5.22
N VAL A 146 0.55 -3.00 4.75
CA VAL A 146 -0.07 -1.98 5.61
C VAL A 146 -1.03 -2.62 6.62
N HIS A 147 -1.86 -3.58 6.21
CA HIS A 147 -2.76 -4.30 7.12
C HIS A 147 -2.00 -4.99 8.25
N VAL A 148 -0.89 -5.67 7.95
CA VAL A 148 -0.06 -6.31 8.98
C VAL A 148 0.38 -5.29 10.02
N VAL A 149 0.95 -4.16 9.60
CA VAL A 149 1.43 -3.11 10.51
C VAL A 149 0.30 -2.55 11.37
N VAL A 150 -0.84 -2.23 10.75
CA VAL A 150 -2.01 -1.68 11.45
C VAL A 150 -2.57 -2.69 12.44
N VAL A 151 -2.76 -3.95 12.04
CA VAL A 151 -3.35 -5.00 12.89
C VAL A 151 -2.43 -5.36 14.05
N GLU A 152 -1.11 -5.42 13.82
CA GLU A 152 -0.15 -5.67 14.91
C GLU A 152 -0.15 -4.55 15.97
N ARG A 153 -0.38 -3.30 15.57
CA ARG A 153 -0.58 -2.21 16.51
C ARG A 153 -1.94 -2.28 17.21
N TRP A 154 -2.98 -2.65 16.47
CA TRP A 154 -4.34 -2.80 17.02
C TRP A 154 -4.41 -3.91 18.08
N LYS A 155 -3.72 -5.04 17.88
CA LYS A 155 -3.60 -6.11 18.88
C LYS A 155 -3.07 -5.64 20.24
N GLN A 156 -2.23 -4.60 20.24
CA GLN A 156 -1.59 -4.06 21.45
C GLN A 156 -2.48 -3.07 22.24
N GLY A 157 -3.66 -2.73 21.71
CA GLY A 157 -4.63 -1.88 22.39
C GLY A 157 -4.71 -0.45 21.85
N SER A 158 -5.73 0.27 22.32
CA SER A 158 -6.08 1.61 21.80
C SER A 158 -5.01 2.67 22.03
N SER A 159 -4.24 2.59 23.12
CA SER A 159 -3.15 3.55 23.41
C SER A 159 -2.00 3.46 22.41
N VAL A 160 -1.67 2.22 22.02
CA VAL A 160 -0.62 1.97 21.01
C VAL A 160 -1.12 2.31 19.62
N MET A 161 -2.41 2.08 19.34
CA MET A 161 -3.02 2.41 18.06
C MET A 161 -3.01 3.91 17.77
N ARG A 162 -3.12 4.77 18.80
CA ARG A 162 -2.99 6.24 18.62
C ARG A 162 -1.63 6.63 18.05
N SER A 163 -0.55 5.97 18.46
CA SER A 163 0.79 6.26 17.96
C SER A 163 0.99 5.90 16.47
N LEU A 164 0.10 5.10 15.89
CA LEU A 164 0.14 4.78 14.47
C LEU A 164 -0.15 5.99 13.60
N PHE A 165 -1.12 6.82 14.01
CA PHE A 165 -1.48 8.03 13.29
C PHE A 165 -0.39 9.10 13.35
N ASP A 166 0.40 9.12 14.42
CA ASP A 166 1.55 10.04 14.55
C ASP A 166 2.71 9.67 13.61
N GLY A 167 2.75 8.40 13.13
CA GLY A 167 3.83 7.89 12.26
C GLY A 167 3.44 7.71 10.79
N ILE A 168 2.14 7.75 10.45
CA ILE A 168 1.64 7.57 9.07
C ILE A 168 1.05 8.89 8.54
N GLY A 169 0.74 9.85 9.42
CA GLY A 169 0.15 11.14 9.10
C GLY A 169 1.10 12.15 8.48
#